data_708aa6ece3888cc9c61aff58b936d9be
#
_entry.id   708aa6ece3888cc9c61aff58b936d9be
#
_cell.length_a   1.000
_cell.length_b   1.000
_cell.length_c   1.000
_cell.angle_alpha   90.00
_cell.angle_beta   90.00
_cell.angle_gamma   90.00
#
_symmetry.space_group_name_H-M   'P 1'
#
loop_
_entity.id
_entity.type
_entity.pdbx_description
1 polymer ?
#
loop_
_entity_poly.entity_id
_entity_poly.type
_entity_poly.pdbx_seq_one_letter_code
_entity_poly.pdbx_strand_id
1 'polypeptide(L)'
;MTESLIDHFNEKGFVVAEKLLEVSEIKHYRKVLEGAVRLRKQFDKRKLSEKSEYEQSFIQCQNLWEDYPEIRKLTFDQRIAATAAKLLGVNKLRIWHDQALVKESGGRETDPHHDQPYWPIKESHTITAWIPLVPISENNGQMGFFPGSHKIKEAKFINIFQGKVDQQELNKLPQVEGKEPEYVELREGDVSFHHGLTFHLAKPNKTKEDRPVFTVIYFADGSTRRDDRFHFSVDRAGIGVGEIIDSDVTPLAFPVSSPPPRPKEPISEKFVFPKALGLLPTN
;
A
#
# COMPACT_ATOMS: atom_id res chain seq x y z
N MET A 1 -15.73 0.07 -15.79
CA MET A 1 -15.66 -1.07 -14.85
C MET A 1 -16.97 -1.83 -14.95
N THR A 2 -16.91 -3.11 -15.18
CA THR A 2 -18.08 -3.99 -15.31
C THR A 2 -18.57 -4.39 -13.93
N GLU A 3 -19.88 -4.67 -13.80
CA GLU A 3 -20.51 -5.20 -12.58
C GLU A 3 -19.74 -6.46 -12.07
N SER A 4 -19.27 -7.27 -12.98
CA SER A 4 -18.47 -8.48 -12.71
C SER A 4 -17.15 -8.22 -11.94
N LEU A 5 -16.51 -7.05 -12.07
CA LEU A 5 -15.30 -6.73 -11.29
C LEU A 5 -15.64 -6.36 -9.84
N ILE A 6 -16.77 -5.69 -9.63
CA ILE A 6 -17.26 -5.36 -8.28
C ILE A 6 -17.67 -6.63 -7.55
N ASP A 7 -18.40 -7.52 -8.23
CA ASP A 7 -18.82 -8.81 -7.65
C ASP A 7 -17.61 -9.67 -7.28
N HIS A 8 -16.60 -9.74 -8.17
CA HIS A 8 -15.36 -10.44 -7.90
C HIS A 8 -14.62 -9.89 -6.68
N PHE A 9 -14.51 -8.54 -6.58
CA PHE A 9 -13.89 -7.89 -5.43
C PHE A 9 -14.67 -8.17 -4.13
N ASN A 10 -16.00 -8.07 -4.18
CA ASN A 10 -16.86 -8.36 -3.04
C ASN A 10 -16.79 -9.82 -2.60
N GLU A 11 -16.60 -10.75 -3.53
CA GLU A 11 -16.47 -12.17 -3.25
C GLU A 11 -15.09 -12.51 -2.71
N LYS A 12 -14.03 -12.10 -3.40
CA LYS A 12 -12.64 -12.53 -3.15
C LYS A 12 -11.82 -11.56 -2.31
N GLY A 13 -12.18 -10.28 -2.29
CA GLY A 13 -11.43 -9.23 -1.59
C GLY A 13 -10.29 -8.61 -2.39
N PHE A 14 -10.11 -9.03 -3.63
CA PHE A 14 -9.12 -8.47 -4.56
C PHE A 14 -9.61 -8.56 -6.00
N VAL A 15 -9.02 -7.75 -6.88
CA VAL A 15 -9.32 -7.76 -8.32
C VAL A 15 -8.18 -7.11 -9.10
N VAL A 16 -8.03 -7.49 -10.36
CA VAL A 16 -7.14 -6.83 -11.32
C VAL A 16 -7.97 -6.00 -12.29
N ALA A 17 -7.70 -4.71 -12.35
CA ALA A 17 -8.19 -3.82 -13.40
C ALA A 17 -7.16 -3.76 -14.52
N GLU A 18 -7.43 -4.48 -15.60
CA GLU A 18 -6.54 -4.55 -16.74
C GLU A 18 -6.50 -3.23 -17.50
N LYS A 19 -5.30 -2.81 -17.95
CA LYS A 19 -5.08 -1.62 -18.80
C LYS A 19 -5.72 -0.35 -18.26
N LEU A 20 -5.67 -0.17 -16.94
CA LEU A 20 -6.20 1.04 -16.30
C LEU A 20 -5.35 2.27 -16.60
N LEU A 21 -4.05 2.06 -16.79
CA LEU A 21 -3.05 3.09 -17.14
C LEU A 21 -2.38 2.76 -18.47
N GLU A 22 -1.88 3.79 -19.15
CA GLU A 22 -1.14 3.60 -20.40
C GLU A 22 0.30 3.12 -20.12
N VAL A 23 0.83 2.25 -20.96
CA VAL A 23 2.21 1.74 -20.84
C VAL A 23 3.24 2.87 -20.85
N SER A 24 2.99 3.93 -21.62
CA SER A 24 3.86 5.11 -21.68
C SER A 24 3.89 5.86 -20.34
N GLU A 25 2.77 5.94 -19.63
CA GLU A 25 2.68 6.53 -18.29
C GLU A 25 3.47 5.68 -17.28
N ILE A 26 3.32 4.36 -17.31
CA ILE A 26 4.07 3.44 -16.44
C ILE A 26 5.58 3.61 -16.62
N LYS A 27 6.06 3.69 -17.86
CA LYS A 27 7.49 3.93 -18.17
C LYS A 27 7.98 5.27 -17.63
N HIS A 28 7.15 6.31 -17.70
CA HIS A 28 7.45 7.62 -17.13
C HIS A 28 7.53 7.53 -15.60
N TYR A 29 6.48 7.01 -14.95
CA TYR A 29 6.42 6.92 -13.50
C TYR A 29 7.49 6.01 -12.91
N ARG A 30 7.88 4.94 -13.60
CA ARG A 30 9.02 4.12 -13.22
C ARG A 30 10.29 4.96 -13.04
N LYS A 31 10.66 5.77 -14.02
CA LYS A 31 11.87 6.61 -13.97
C LYS A 31 11.79 7.61 -12.81
N VAL A 32 10.64 8.24 -12.62
CA VAL A 32 10.43 9.22 -11.55
C VAL A 32 10.55 8.54 -10.19
N LEU A 33 9.89 7.38 -10.01
CA LEU A 33 9.90 6.64 -8.76
C LEU A 33 11.30 6.12 -8.41
N GLU A 34 12.01 5.51 -9.36
CA GLU A 34 13.39 5.04 -9.17
C GLU A 34 14.32 6.19 -8.74
N GLY A 35 14.13 7.38 -9.32
CA GLY A 35 14.83 8.60 -8.93
C GLY A 35 14.52 9.02 -7.49
N ALA A 36 13.26 9.05 -7.12
CA ALA A 36 12.81 9.41 -5.77
C ALA A 36 13.33 8.41 -4.71
N VAL A 37 13.20 7.11 -4.97
CA VAL A 37 13.71 6.07 -4.06
C VAL A 37 15.23 6.19 -3.89
N ARG A 38 15.97 6.39 -4.97
CA ARG A 38 17.42 6.59 -4.90
C ARG A 38 17.79 7.78 -4.02
N LEU A 39 17.09 8.92 -4.14
CA LEU A 39 17.33 10.10 -3.30
C LEU A 39 16.98 9.82 -1.83
N ARG A 40 15.82 9.19 -1.55
CA ARG A 40 15.39 8.86 -0.19
C ARG A 40 16.33 7.86 0.51
N LYS A 41 16.96 6.97 -0.24
CA LYS A 41 17.84 5.92 0.26
C LYS A 41 19.33 6.18 0.02
N GLN A 42 19.72 7.37 -0.42
CA GLN A 42 21.09 7.67 -0.82
C GLN A 42 22.15 7.44 0.29
N PHE A 43 21.75 7.48 1.54
CA PHE A 43 22.64 7.25 2.69
C PHE A 43 22.59 5.81 3.23
N ASP A 44 21.65 4.99 2.79
CA ASP A 44 21.58 3.57 3.15
C ASP A 44 22.50 2.77 2.21
N LYS A 45 23.66 2.38 2.71
CA LYS A 45 24.68 1.62 1.96
C LYS A 45 24.71 0.14 2.32
N ARG A 46 23.76 -0.31 3.16
CA ARG A 46 23.69 -1.71 3.57
C ARG A 46 23.39 -2.62 2.37
N LYS A 47 24.08 -3.76 2.32
CA LYS A 47 23.74 -4.85 1.40
C LYS A 47 22.42 -5.50 1.85
N LEU A 48 21.75 -6.22 0.97
CA LEU A 48 20.51 -6.92 1.28
C LEU A 48 20.65 -7.82 2.53
N SER A 49 21.76 -8.56 2.66
CA SER A 49 22.03 -9.43 3.80
C SER A 49 22.30 -8.70 5.13
N GLU A 50 22.51 -7.39 5.11
CA GLU A 50 22.74 -6.55 6.30
C GLU A 50 21.46 -5.86 6.79
N LYS A 51 20.38 -6.02 6.04
CA LYS A 51 19.06 -5.48 6.36
C LYS A 51 18.30 -6.43 7.27
N SER A 52 17.31 -5.91 8.03
CA SER A 52 16.39 -6.76 8.79
C SER A 52 15.58 -7.67 7.86
N GLU A 53 15.02 -8.76 8.39
CA GLU A 53 14.19 -9.69 7.60
C GLU A 53 13.06 -8.97 6.85
N TYR A 54 12.40 -8.01 7.49
CA TYR A 54 11.39 -7.18 6.85
C TYR A 54 11.97 -6.35 5.69
N GLU A 55 13.09 -5.66 5.93
CA GLU A 55 13.75 -4.82 4.91
C GLU A 55 14.32 -5.65 3.75
N GLN A 56 14.59 -6.95 3.95
CA GLN A 56 14.99 -7.85 2.87
C GLN A 56 13.82 -8.20 1.93
N SER A 57 12.58 -8.00 2.36
CA SER A 57 11.42 -8.20 1.49
C SER A 57 11.27 -7.10 0.45
N PHE A 58 11.55 -5.86 0.80
CA PHE A 58 11.51 -4.70 -0.10
C PHE A 58 12.07 -3.42 0.55
N ILE A 59 12.59 -2.52 -0.27
CA ILE A 59 12.82 -1.13 0.10
C ILE A 59 11.46 -0.43 0.14
N GLN A 60 11.15 0.26 1.25
CA GLN A 60 9.92 1.02 1.42
C GLN A 60 10.22 2.51 1.52
N CYS A 61 9.50 3.32 0.73
CA CYS A 61 9.49 4.78 0.85
C CYS A 61 8.05 5.28 0.83
N GLN A 62 7.60 5.88 1.93
CA GLN A 62 6.23 6.36 2.10
C GLN A 62 6.11 7.87 1.83
N ASN A 63 4.87 8.33 1.55
CA ASN A 63 4.51 9.73 1.33
C ASN A 63 5.36 10.44 0.29
N LEU A 64 5.62 9.74 -0.82
CA LEU A 64 6.37 10.33 -1.93
C LEU A 64 5.58 11.47 -2.63
N TRP A 65 4.25 11.42 -2.58
CA TRP A 65 3.38 12.45 -3.15
C TRP A 65 3.61 13.84 -2.56
N GLU A 66 4.08 13.91 -1.33
CA GLU A 66 4.33 15.18 -0.64
C GLU A 66 5.49 15.94 -1.30
N ASP A 67 6.58 15.24 -1.61
CA ASP A 67 7.85 15.85 -2.05
C ASP A 67 8.07 15.80 -3.57
N TYR A 68 7.36 14.90 -4.27
CA TYR A 68 7.57 14.69 -5.71
C TYR A 68 6.28 15.02 -6.50
N PRO A 69 6.19 16.22 -7.14
CA PRO A 69 4.99 16.64 -7.86
C PRO A 69 4.53 15.68 -8.96
N GLU A 70 5.45 14.98 -9.63
CA GLU A 70 5.09 13.98 -10.65
C GLU A 70 4.46 12.73 -10.01
N ILE A 71 4.99 12.26 -8.88
CA ILE A 71 4.39 11.14 -8.14
C ILE A 71 3.02 11.53 -7.59
N ARG A 72 2.83 12.78 -7.15
CA ARG A 72 1.53 13.30 -6.70
C ARG A 72 0.45 13.14 -7.77
N LYS A 73 0.78 13.33 -9.05
CA LYS A 73 -0.19 13.11 -10.15
C LYS A 73 -0.66 11.67 -10.21
N LEU A 74 0.24 10.71 -10.02
CA LEU A 74 -0.12 9.28 -10.00
C LEU A 74 -0.93 8.92 -8.74
N THR A 75 -0.53 9.45 -7.58
CA THR A 75 -1.20 9.21 -6.29
C THR A 75 -2.66 9.66 -6.32
N PHE A 76 -2.94 10.79 -6.99
CA PHE A 76 -4.29 11.36 -7.12
C PHE A 76 -4.91 11.13 -8.50
N ASP A 77 -4.46 10.12 -9.23
CA ASP A 77 -5.06 9.76 -10.53
C ASP A 77 -6.51 9.32 -10.34
N GLN A 78 -7.41 10.04 -10.97
CA GLN A 78 -8.85 9.84 -10.80
C GLN A 78 -9.36 8.51 -11.38
N ARG A 79 -8.63 7.89 -12.32
CA ARG A 79 -8.96 6.56 -12.85
C ARG A 79 -8.78 5.51 -11.75
N ILE A 80 -7.67 5.60 -11.02
CA ILE A 80 -7.34 4.69 -9.90
C ILE A 80 -8.29 4.94 -8.73
N ALA A 81 -8.42 6.19 -8.30
CA ALA A 81 -9.24 6.54 -7.13
C ALA A 81 -10.75 6.28 -7.37
N ALA A 82 -11.27 6.56 -8.58
CA ALA A 82 -12.65 6.23 -8.93
C ALA A 82 -12.90 4.72 -8.96
N THR A 83 -11.91 3.95 -9.43
CA THR A 83 -11.98 2.49 -9.40
C THR A 83 -12.04 1.98 -7.96
N ALA A 84 -11.15 2.45 -7.09
CA ALA A 84 -11.13 2.11 -5.68
C ALA A 84 -12.45 2.47 -4.96
N ALA A 85 -13.01 3.67 -5.23
CA ALA A 85 -14.27 4.10 -4.66
C ALA A 85 -15.45 3.20 -5.06
N LYS A 86 -15.52 2.81 -6.34
CA LYS A 86 -16.55 1.89 -6.84
C LYS A 86 -16.44 0.50 -6.23
N LEU A 87 -15.21 -0.02 -6.10
CA LEU A 87 -14.97 -1.33 -5.49
C LEU A 87 -15.37 -1.35 -4.01
N LEU A 88 -15.11 -0.28 -3.27
CA LEU A 88 -15.55 -0.14 -1.87
C LEU A 88 -17.03 0.24 -1.70
N GLY A 89 -17.73 0.63 -2.77
CA GLY A 89 -19.10 1.09 -2.70
C GLY A 89 -19.28 2.43 -1.98
N VAL A 90 -18.29 3.32 -2.07
CA VAL A 90 -18.29 4.63 -1.39
C VAL A 90 -18.21 5.78 -2.38
N ASN A 91 -18.73 6.95 -2.00
CA ASN A 91 -18.76 8.14 -2.85
C ASN A 91 -17.49 8.99 -2.74
N LYS A 92 -16.76 8.89 -1.63
CA LYS A 92 -15.58 9.70 -1.36
C LYS A 92 -14.48 8.85 -0.72
N LEU A 93 -13.25 9.08 -1.18
CA LEU A 93 -12.05 8.47 -0.62
C LEU A 93 -11.05 9.54 -0.19
N ARG A 94 -10.31 9.22 0.88
CA ARG A 94 -9.10 9.91 1.30
C ARG A 94 -7.89 9.03 1.07
N ILE A 95 -6.74 9.64 0.88
CA ILE A 95 -5.47 8.91 0.91
C ILE A 95 -5.07 8.63 2.35
N TRP A 96 -4.63 7.40 2.62
CA TRP A 96 -3.94 7.07 3.87
C TRP A 96 -2.45 7.39 3.78
N HIS A 97 -1.80 6.88 2.78
CA HIS A 97 -0.48 7.24 2.26
C HIS A 97 -0.23 6.56 0.91
N ASP A 98 0.76 7.03 0.19
CA ASP A 98 1.37 6.27 -0.90
C ASP A 98 2.70 5.66 -0.46
N GLN A 99 3.18 4.70 -1.22
CA GLN A 99 4.52 4.15 -1.01
C GLN A 99 5.11 3.49 -2.24
N ALA A 100 6.42 3.63 -2.39
CA ALA A 100 7.21 2.78 -3.27
C ALA A 100 7.62 1.52 -2.53
N LEU A 101 7.45 0.37 -3.18
CA LEU A 101 7.89 -0.94 -2.70
C LEU A 101 8.83 -1.54 -3.77
N VAL A 102 10.14 -1.48 -3.53
CA VAL A 102 11.12 -2.05 -4.46
C VAL A 102 11.66 -3.35 -3.91
N LYS A 103 11.26 -4.47 -4.51
CA LYS A 103 11.80 -5.77 -4.16
C LYS A 103 13.12 -5.95 -4.91
N GLU A 104 14.23 -5.87 -4.17
CA GLU A 104 15.58 -5.96 -4.73
C GLU A 104 15.83 -7.33 -5.37
N SER A 105 16.79 -7.40 -6.28
CA SER A 105 17.28 -8.67 -6.80
C SER A 105 17.71 -9.57 -5.64
N GLY A 106 17.18 -10.80 -5.56
CA GLY A 106 17.40 -11.71 -4.43
C GLY A 106 16.56 -11.39 -3.17
N GLY A 107 15.68 -10.38 -3.23
CA GLY A 107 14.79 -10.05 -2.12
C GLY A 107 13.88 -11.21 -1.75
N ARG A 108 13.71 -11.45 -0.44
CA ARG A 108 12.91 -12.56 0.07
C ARG A 108 11.40 -12.37 -0.20
N GLU A 109 10.63 -13.42 0.04
CA GLU A 109 9.16 -13.34 0.08
C GLU A 109 8.68 -12.27 1.06
N THR A 110 7.49 -11.76 0.85
CA THR A 110 6.75 -10.99 1.85
C THR A 110 5.81 -11.94 2.56
N ASP A 111 5.94 -12.04 3.87
CA ASP A 111 5.15 -12.96 4.69
C ASP A 111 3.65 -12.63 4.59
N PRO A 112 2.77 -13.64 4.69
CA PRO A 112 1.33 -13.44 4.64
C PRO A 112 0.85 -12.50 5.75
N HIS A 113 0.06 -11.48 5.36
CA HIS A 113 -0.47 -10.47 6.26
C HIS A 113 -1.73 -9.83 5.68
N HIS A 114 -2.37 -8.98 6.47
CA HIS A 114 -3.39 -8.03 6.02
C HIS A 114 -3.01 -6.62 6.48
N ASP A 115 -3.35 -5.62 5.67
CA ASP A 115 -2.85 -4.25 5.83
C ASP A 115 -3.53 -3.49 6.97
N GLN A 116 -4.86 -3.52 7.01
CA GLN A 116 -5.63 -2.64 7.89
C GLN A 116 -5.30 -2.75 9.39
N PRO A 117 -4.97 -3.91 9.96
CA PRO A 117 -4.60 -3.99 11.38
C PRO A 117 -3.40 -3.15 11.77
N TYR A 118 -2.54 -2.77 10.82
CA TYR A 118 -1.43 -1.84 11.08
C TYR A 118 -1.90 -0.40 11.23
N TRP A 119 -3.11 -0.06 10.77
CA TRP A 119 -3.62 1.30 10.74
C TRP A 119 -4.63 1.53 11.86
N PRO A 120 -4.57 2.65 12.59
CA PRO A 120 -5.56 3.01 13.59
C PRO A 120 -6.84 3.57 12.96
N ILE A 121 -7.36 2.93 11.91
CA ILE A 121 -8.65 3.24 11.27
C ILE A 121 -9.70 2.28 11.83
N LYS A 122 -10.84 2.81 12.26
CA LYS A 122 -11.91 2.01 12.88
C LYS A 122 -12.73 1.26 11.84
N GLU A 123 -13.15 1.96 10.81
CA GLU A 123 -14.00 1.41 9.74
C GLU A 123 -13.17 0.54 8.78
N SER A 124 -13.79 -0.54 8.30
CA SER A 124 -13.09 -1.51 7.43
C SER A 124 -13.05 -1.12 5.94
N HIS A 125 -13.53 0.07 5.60
CA HIS A 125 -13.54 0.53 4.20
C HIS A 125 -12.18 1.10 3.79
N THR A 126 -11.19 0.21 3.69
CA THR A 126 -9.83 0.52 3.21
C THR A 126 -9.49 -0.34 2.01
N ILE A 127 -8.72 0.21 1.08
CA ILE A 127 -8.32 -0.47 -0.16
C ILE A 127 -6.94 -0.01 -0.59
N THR A 128 -6.11 -0.95 -1.02
CA THR A 128 -4.80 -0.69 -1.60
C THR A 128 -4.86 -0.85 -3.12
N ALA A 129 -4.49 0.18 -3.87
CA ALA A 129 -4.16 0.09 -5.29
C ALA A 129 -2.68 -0.25 -5.42
N TRP A 130 -2.35 -1.36 -6.08
CA TRP A 130 -1.00 -1.85 -6.28
C TRP A 130 -0.64 -1.77 -7.76
N ILE A 131 0.29 -0.89 -8.12
CA ILE A 131 0.63 -0.46 -9.47
C ILE A 131 2.02 -0.98 -9.82
N PRO A 132 2.14 -2.05 -10.60
CA PRO A 132 3.43 -2.55 -11.04
C PRO A 132 4.07 -1.58 -12.03
N LEU A 133 5.36 -1.31 -11.86
CA LEU A 133 6.13 -0.48 -12.79
C LEU A 133 7.00 -1.31 -13.73
N VAL A 134 6.88 -2.62 -13.64
CA VAL A 134 7.40 -3.66 -14.54
C VAL A 134 6.40 -4.79 -14.60
N PRO A 135 6.39 -5.64 -15.65
CA PRO A 135 5.54 -6.83 -15.68
C PRO A 135 5.82 -7.74 -14.48
N ILE A 136 4.78 -8.28 -13.87
CA ILE A 136 4.86 -9.17 -12.70
C ILE A 136 4.65 -10.60 -13.12
N SER A 137 5.56 -11.45 -12.68
CA SER A 137 5.54 -12.89 -12.92
C SER A 137 5.94 -13.66 -11.65
N GLU A 138 5.85 -14.97 -11.72
CA GLU A 138 6.22 -15.87 -10.64
C GLU A 138 7.63 -15.62 -10.07
N ASN A 139 8.57 -15.18 -10.90
CA ASN A 139 9.98 -15.08 -10.54
C ASN A 139 10.38 -13.72 -9.95
N ASN A 140 9.54 -12.69 -10.03
CA ASN A 140 9.90 -11.35 -9.58
C ASN A 140 9.01 -10.76 -8.49
N GLY A 141 8.44 -11.62 -7.63
CA GLY A 141 7.67 -11.15 -6.48
C GLY A 141 6.18 -10.99 -6.75
N GLN A 142 5.60 -11.97 -7.44
CA GLN A 142 4.16 -12.08 -7.70
C GLN A 142 3.34 -12.04 -6.42
N MET A 143 2.26 -11.26 -6.42
CA MET A 143 1.30 -11.20 -5.32
C MET A 143 0.37 -12.40 -5.33
N GLY A 144 0.11 -12.95 -4.14
CA GLY A 144 -0.88 -13.97 -3.90
C GLY A 144 -1.90 -13.50 -2.85
N PHE A 145 -3.16 -13.77 -3.07
CA PHE A 145 -4.27 -13.36 -2.22
C PHE A 145 -5.06 -14.59 -1.76
N PHE A 146 -5.48 -14.60 -0.49
CA PHE A 146 -6.37 -15.64 0.03
C PHE A 146 -7.83 -15.22 -0.19
N PRO A 147 -8.56 -15.87 -1.13
CA PRO A 147 -9.90 -15.44 -1.52
C PRO A 147 -10.87 -15.46 -0.34
N GLY A 148 -11.66 -14.38 -0.20
CA GLY A 148 -12.68 -14.25 0.83
C GLY A 148 -12.15 -14.03 2.25
N SER A 149 -10.82 -13.91 2.44
CA SER A 149 -10.21 -13.70 3.75
C SER A 149 -10.63 -12.38 4.41
N HIS A 150 -10.96 -11.35 3.63
CA HIS A 150 -11.47 -10.06 4.12
C HIS A 150 -12.82 -10.15 4.84
N LYS A 151 -13.58 -11.23 4.64
CA LYS A 151 -14.89 -11.48 5.29
C LYS A 151 -14.75 -12.09 6.68
N ILE A 152 -13.55 -12.51 7.08
CA ILE A 152 -13.30 -13.19 8.35
C ILE A 152 -13.21 -12.17 9.47
N LYS A 153 -14.23 -12.14 10.34
CA LYS A 153 -14.34 -11.12 11.41
C LYS A 153 -13.29 -11.29 12.52
N GLU A 154 -12.85 -12.50 12.77
CA GLU A 154 -11.86 -12.84 13.81
C GLU A 154 -10.45 -13.01 13.22
N ALA A 155 -10.10 -12.13 12.29
CA ALA A 155 -8.78 -12.14 11.67
C ALA A 155 -7.68 -11.89 12.71
N LYS A 156 -6.82 -12.87 12.93
CA LYS A 156 -5.69 -12.73 13.84
C LYS A 156 -4.62 -11.85 13.19
N PHE A 157 -4.17 -10.85 13.92
CA PHE A 157 -3.10 -9.95 13.48
C PHE A 157 -1.75 -10.69 13.44
N ILE A 158 -1.04 -10.54 12.34
CA ILE A 158 0.34 -11.01 12.18
C ILE A 158 1.25 -9.80 12.03
N ASN A 159 2.26 -9.71 12.87
CA ASN A 159 3.23 -8.64 12.80
C ASN A 159 4.46 -9.08 11.99
N ILE A 160 4.47 -8.75 10.69
CA ILE A 160 5.58 -9.09 9.79
C ILE A 160 6.86 -8.28 10.05
N PHE A 161 6.80 -7.23 10.89
CA PHE A 161 7.98 -6.44 11.27
C PHE A 161 8.86 -7.13 12.33
N GLN A 162 8.36 -8.16 13.01
CA GLN A 162 9.03 -8.83 14.12
C GLN A 162 9.82 -10.10 13.71
N GLY A 163 10.05 -10.32 12.42
CA GLY A 163 10.78 -11.47 11.90
C GLY A 163 9.86 -12.51 11.23
N LYS A 164 10.41 -13.69 10.95
CA LYS A 164 9.68 -14.76 10.25
C LYS A 164 8.43 -15.17 11.00
N VAL A 165 7.32 -15.19 10.28
CA VAL A 165 6.07 -15.78 10.78
C VAL A 165 6.24 -17.29 10.88
N ASP A 166 5.87 -17.87 12.02
CA ASP A 166 5.86 -19.33 12.17
C ASP A 166 4.82 -19.93 11.21
N GLN A 167 5.30 -20.74 10.25
CA GLN A 167 4.46 -21.34 9.23
C GLN A 167 3.39 -22.26 9.81
N GLN A 168 3.67 -22.93 10.94
CA GLN A 168 2.69 -23.81 11.58
C GLN A 168 1.55 -23.00 12.21
N GLU A 169 1.88 -21.87 12.84
CA GLU A 169 0.88 -20.96 13.37
C GLU A 169 0.10 -20.27 12.25
N LEU A 170 0.78 -19.90 11.17
CA LEU A 170 0.15 -19.31 9.99
C LEU A 170 -0.94 -20.22 9.41
N ASN A 171 -0.61 -21.51 9.22
CA ASN A 171 -1.52 -22.50 8.62
C ASN A 171 -2.79 -22.78 9.46
N LYS A 172 -2.78 -22.42 10.75
CA LYS A 172 -3.94 -22.53 11.65
C LYS A 172 -4.84 -21.31 11.65
N LEU A 173 -4.45 -20.24 10.96
CA LEU A 173 -5.25 -19.02 10.90
C LEU A 173 -6.52 -19.25 10.07
N PRO A 174 -7.70 -18.81 10.52
CA PRO A 174 -8.95 -18.94 9.75
C PRO A 174 -8.88 -18.32 8.35
N GLN A 175 -7.99 -17.34 8.16
CA GLN A 175 -7.77 -16.71 6.86
C GLN A 175 -7.09 -17.63 5.84
N VAL A 176 -6.29 -18.59 6.33
CA VAL A 176 -5.41 -19.46 5.55
C VAL A 176 -5.84 -20.92 5.59
N GLU A 177 -6.39 -21.38 6.72
CA GLU A 177 -6.72 -22.79 6.94
C GLU A 177 -7.56 -23.37 5.80
N GLY A 178 -7.04 -24.41 5.17
CA GLY A 178 -7.70 -25.09 4.04
C GLY A 178 -7.80 -24.27 2.76
N LYS A 179 -7.04 -23.17 2.63
CA LYS A 179 -7.05 -22.29 1.46
C LYS A 179 -5.66 -22.19 0.85
N GLU A 180 -5.63 -22.07 -0.48
CA GLU A 180 -4.43 -21.72 -1.24
C GLU A 180 -4.54 -20.27 -1.75
N PRO A 181 -3.41 -19.55 -1.80
CA PRO A 181 -3.42 -18.19 -2.37
C PRO A 181 -3.60 -18.24 -3.88
N GLU A 182 -4.46 -17.38 -4.40
CA GLU A 182 -4.56 -17.11 -5.82
C GLU A 182 -3.50 -16.07 -6.21
N TYR A 183 -2.56 -16.47 -7.09
CA TYR A 183 -1.50 -15.59 -7.57
C TYR A 183 -1.95 -14.86 -8.83
N VAL A 184 -1.63 -13.56 -8.91
CA VAL A 184 -2.00 -12.72 -10.05
C VAL A 184 -0.76 -12.32 -10.86
N GLU A 185 -0.85 -12.48 -12.18
CA GLU A 185 0.09 -11.88 -13.12
C GLU A 185 -0.42 -10.49 -13.51
N LEU A 186 0.49 -9.54 -13.64
CA LEU A 186 0.16 -8.17 -13.98
C LEU A 186 1.08 -7.69 -15.10
N ARG A 187 0.48 -7.09 -16.11
CA ARG A 187 1.18 -6.43 -17.21
C ARG A 187 1.37 -4.95 -16.90
N GLU A 188 2.23 -4.28 -17.64
CA GLU A 188 2.33 -2.83 -17.55
C GLU A 188 0.98 -2.17 -17.90
N GLY A 189 0.49 -1.32 -17.01
CA GLY A 189 -0.81 -0.65 -17.13
C GLY A 189 -1.93 -1.30 -16.35
N ASP A 190 -1.78 -2.55 -15.91
CA ASP A 190 -2.72 -3.20 -15.00
C ASP A 190 -2.53 -2.65 -13.58
N VAL A 191 -3.62 -2.64 -12.80
CA VAL A 191 -3.58 -2.27 -11.38
C VAL A 191 -4.35 -3.32 -10.61
N SER A 192 -3.74 -3.93 -9.60
CA SER A 192 -4.48 -4.76 -8.66
C SER A 192 -5.01 -3.94 -7.49
N PHE A 193 -6.21 -4.29 -7.04
CA PHE A 193 -6.85 -3.70 -5.88
C PHE A 193 -7.14 -4.79 -4.87
N HIS A 194 -6.85 -4.55 -3.60
CA HIS A 194 -7.22 -5.46 -2.53
C HIS A 194 -7.76 -4.71 -1.32
N HIS A 195 -8.77 -5.28 -0.70
CA HIS A 195 -9.36 -4.78 0.53
C HIS A 195 -8.33 -4.84 1.67
N GLY A 196 -8.29 -3.84 2.55
CA GLY A 196 -7.30 -3.79 3.63
C GLY A 196 -7.31 -4.99 4.59
N LEU A 197 -8.39 -5.76 4.62
CA LEU A 197 -8.50 -7.01 5.38
C LEU A 197 -8.21 -8.27 4.54
N THR A 198 -7.91 -8.13 3.25
CA THR A 198 -7.53 -9.29 2.43
C THR A 198 -6.15 -9.79 2.84
N PHE A 199 -6.08 -11.04 3.23
CA PHE A 199 -4.83 -11.69 3.58
C PHE A 199 -4.05 -11.98 2.31
N HIS A 200 -2.79 -11.55 2.26
CA HIS A 200 -1.99 -11.60 1.04
C HIS A 200 -0.50 -11.74 1.36
N LEU A 201 0.25 -12.13 0.36
CA LEU A 201 1.69 -12.39 0.42
C LEU A 201 2.34 -12.04 -0.92
N ALA A 202 3.67 -12.06 -0.99
CA ALA A 202 4.36 -11.94 -2.26
C ALA A 202 5.53 -12.92 -2.35
N LYS A 203 5.73 -13.52 -3.53
CA LYS A 203 6.87 -14.40 -3.81
C LYS A 203 8.21 -13.65 -3.72
N PRO A 204 9.34 -14.34 -3.55
CA PRO A 204 10.66 -13.73 -3.61
C PRO A 204 10.98 -13.22 -5.02
N ASN A 205 11.90 -12.28 -5.13
CA ASN A 205 12.47 -11.87 -6.41
C ASN A 205 13.73 -12.72 -6.73
N LYS A 206 13.58 -13.66 -7.63
CA LYS A 206 14.66 -14.56 -8.10
C LYS A 206 15.39 -14.02 -9.33
N THR A 207 14.99 -12.84 -9.82
CA THR A 207 15.60 -12.23 -11.00
C THR A 207 16.83 -11.40 -10.64
N LYS A 208 17.57 -10.96 -11.65
CA LYS A 208 18.72 -10.06 -11.48
C LYS A 208 18.36 -8.59 -11.44
N GLU A 209 17.07 -8.28 -11.66
CA GLU A 209 16.56 -6.91 -11.72
C GLU A 209 15.67 -6.60 -10.51
N ASP A 210 15.72 -5.38 -10.05
CA ASP A 210 14.81 -4.91 -9.02
C ASP A 210 13.38 -4.80 -9.56
N ARG A 211 12.41 -5.08 -8.70
CA ARG A 211 10.98 -5.03 -9.02
C ARG A 211 10.32 -3.84 -8.32
N PRO A 212 10.26 -2.67 -8.98
CA PRO A 212 9.59 -1.49 -8.43
C PRO A 212 8.06 -1.58 -8.58
N VAL A 213 7.38 -1.20 -7.52
CA VAL A 213 5.92 -1.06 -7.45
C VAL A 213 5.59 0.24 -6.72
N PHE A 214 4.51 0.85 -7.12
CA PHE A 214 3.90 1.96 -6.40
C PHE A 214 2.56 1.54 -5.84
N THR A 215 2.25 1.88 -4.59
CA THR A 215 0.95 1.62 -3.99
C THR A 215 0.34 2.90 -3.46
N VAL A 216 -0.99 2.98 -3.57
CA VAL A 216 -1.78 4.03 -2.95
C VAL A 216 -2.83 3.38 -2.07
N ILE A 217 -2.82 3.73 -0.81
CA ILE A 217 -3.78 3.25 0.16
C ILE A 217 -4.86 4.29 0.35
N TYR A 218 -6.11 3.88 0.17
CA TYR A 218 -7.29 4.71 0.36
C TYR A 218 -8.15 4.21 1.51
N PHE A 219 -8.91 5.13 2.09
CA PHE A 219 -9.97 4.81 3.06
C PHE A 219 -11.20 5.69 2.79
N ALA A 220 -12.37 5.25 3.25
CA ALA A 220 -13.61 6.00 3.08
C ALA A 220 -13.58 7.33 3.87
N ASP A 221 -14.00 8.42 3.23
CA ASP A 221 -14.20 9.71 3.90
C ASP A 221 -15.20 9.57 5.05
N GLY A 222 -14.92 10.22 6.18
CA GLY A 222 -15.70 10.09 7.41
C GLY A 222 -15.26 8.96 8.35
N SER A 223 -14.25 8.18 7.98
CA SER A 223 -13.67 7.18 8.89
C SER A 223 -13.02 7.84 10.12
N THR A 224 -13.01 7.11 11.25
CA THR A 224 -12.55 7.63 12.55
C THR A 224 -11.28 6.93 13.03
N ARG A 225 -10.50 7.62 13.87
CA ARG A 225 -9.34 7.03 14.53
C ARG A 225 -9.80 6.02 15.59
N ARG A 226 -9.34 4.75 15.47
CA ARG A 226 -9.75 3.62 16.31
C ARG A 226 -9.12 3.62 17.70
N ASP A 227 -7.81 3.84 17.76
CA ASP A 227 -6.99 3.69 18.96
C ASP A 227 -5.80 4.67 18.95
N ASP A 228 -5.02 4.67 20.02
CA ASP A 228 -3.89 5.58 20.24
C ASP A 228 -2.56 5.08 19.65
N ARG A 229 -2.57 3.97 18.90
CA ARG A 229 -1.36 3.54 18.22
C ARG A 229 -0.81 4.64 17.34
N PHE A 230 0.49 4.84 17.44
CA PHE A 230 1.18 5.81 16.62
C PHE A 230 1.06 5.49 15.12
N HIS A 231 0.62 6.47 14.36
CA HIS A 231 0.73 6.48 12.91
C HIS A 231 0.80 7.90 12.39
N PHE A 232 1.83 8.19 11.58
CA PHE A 232 2.10 9.56 11.09
C PHE A 232 0.89 10.20 10.37
N SER A 233 0.02 9.43 9.72
CA SER A 233 -1.17 9.94 9.02
C SER A 233 -2.21 10.59 9.96
N VAL A 234 -2.22 10.26 11.23
CA VAL A 234 -3.13 10.83 12.24
C VAL A 234 -2.41 11.68 13.30
N ASP A 235 -1.24 11.22 13.77
CA ASP A 235 -0.53 11.94 14.84
C ASP A 235 0.08 13.25 14.36
N ARG A 236 0.57 13.28 13.10
CA ARG A 236 1.08 14.51 12.48
C ARG A 236 0.02 15.60 12.40
N ALA A 237 -1.23 15.22 12.16
CA ALA A 237 -2.37 16.13 12.10
C ALA A 237 -3.03 16.39 13.47
N GLY A 238 -2.59 15.69 14.54
CA GLY A 238 -3.14 15.83 15.88
C GLY A 238 -4.53 15.25 16.06
N ILE A 239 -4.94 14.28 15.21
CA ILE A 239 -6.26 13.65 15.27
C ILE A 239 -6.33 12.72 16.47
N GLY A 240 -7.30 12.95 17.36
CA GLY A 240 -7.53 12.17 18.57
C GLY A 240 -8.31 10.87 18.32
N VAL A 241 -8.27 9.94 19.27
CA VAL A 241 -9.06 8.70 19.22
C VAL A 241 -10.56 9.03 19.18
N GLY A 242 -11.28 8.41 18.23
CA GLY A 242 -12.70 8.65 17.98
C GLY A 242 -12.99 9.83 17.07
N GLU A 243 -12.02 10.68 16.77
CA GLU A 243 -12.20 11.80 15.84
C GLU A 243 -12.19 11.34 14.38
N ILE A 244 -12.84 12.11 13.51
CA ILE A 244 -12.85 11.89 12.07
C ILE A 244 -11.44 12.17 11.52
N ILE A 245 -10.96 11.26 10.68
CA ILE A 245 -9.67 11.39 10.01
C ILE A 245 -9.85 12.32 8.80
N ASP A 246 -9.72 13.62 9.04
CA ASP A 246 -9.85 14.69 8.06
C ASP A 246 -8.75 15.74 8.25
N SER A 247 -7.75 15.71 7.36
CA SER A 247 -6.62 16.64 7.42
C SER A 247 -5.96 16.80 6.05
N ASP A 248 -5.04 17.76 5.94
CA ASP A 248 -4.19 17.93 4.77
C ASP A 248 -3.13 16.81 4.63
N VAL A 249 -2.87 16.04 5.70
CA VAL A 249 -2.02 14.83 5.65
C VAL A 249 -2.75 13.66 4.99
N THR A 250 -4.07 13.60 5.16
CA THR A 250 -4.96 12.59 4.58
C THR A 250 -6.04 13.25 3.71
N PRO A 251 -5.66 14.01 2.67
CA PRO A 251 -6.62 14.79 1.90
C PRO A 251 -7.57 13.91 1.10
N LEU A 252 -8.67 14.50 0.61
CA LEU A 252 -9.53 13.83 -0.36
C LEU A 252 -8.71 13.42 -1.58
N ALA A 253 -8.91 12.17 -2.01
CA ALA A 253 -8.33 11.60 -3.21
C ALA A 253 -9.37 11.42 -4.32
N PHE A 254 -10.66 11.26 -3.94
CA PHE A 254 -11.77 11.13 -4.88
C PHE A 254 -13.08 11.65 -4.27
N PRO A 255 -13.90 12.39 -5.04
CA PRO A 255 -13.54 13.04 -6.30
C PRO A 255 -12.74 14.31 -6.07
N VAL A 256 -11.73 14.55 -6.90
CA VAL A 256 -11.00 15.82 -6.90
C VAL A 256 -10.77 16.30 -8.33
N SER A 257 -10.77 17.62 -8.54
CA SER A 257 -10.50 18.23 -9.85
C SER A 257 -9.01 18.39 -10.15
N SER A 258 -8.20 18.43 -9.10
CA SER A 258 -6.74 18.52 -9.18
C SER A 258 -6.11 17.88 -7.93
N PRO A 259 -4.85 17.40 -8.02
CA PRO A 259 -4.13 16.90 -6.85
C PRO A 259 -4.04 17.98 -5.77
N PRO A 260 -4.29 17.62 -4.48
CA PRO A 260 -4.14 18.55 -3.37
C PRO A 260 -2.69 19.03 -3.21
N PRO A 261 -2.45 20.19 -2.60
CA PRO A 261 -1.12 20.66 -2.31
C PRO A 261 -0.41 19.76 -1.28
N ARG A 262 0.90 19.94 -1.16
CA ARG A 262 1.66 19.33 -0.08
C ARG A 262 1.05 19.74 1.28
N PRO A 263 0.91 18.80 2.26
CA PRO A 263 0.47 19.16 3.59
C PRO A 263 1.45 20.12 4.27
N LYS A 264 0.92 20.94 5.15
CA LYS A 264 1.72 21.80 6.00
C LYS A 264 2.56 20.97 6.99
N GLU A 265 3.56 21.60 7.58
CA GLU A 265 4.33 20.99 8.66
C GLU A 265 3.40 20.57 9.82
N PRO A 266 3.85 19.59 10.67
CA PRO A 266 3.03 19.07 11.74
C PRO A 266 2.41 20.20 12.58
N ILE A 267 1.11 20.10 12.83
CA ILE A 267 0.39 21.03 13.72
C ILE A 267 0.79 20.80 15.16
N SER A 268 1.15 19.57 15.53
CA SER A 268 1.54 19.20 16.90
C SER A 268 3.03 19.40 17.12
N GLU A 269 3.41 20.27 18.04
CA GLU A 269 4.80 20.46 18.49
C GLU A 269 5.44 19.17 19.06
N LYS A 270 4.63 18.19 19.43
CA LYS A 270 5.08 16.88 19.93
C LYS A 270 5.43 15.90 18.84
N PHE A 271 5.08 16.20 17.59
CA PHE A 271 5.35 15.29 16.48
C PHE A 271 6.79 15.47 15.97
N VAL A 272 7.56 14.40 16.04
CA VAL A 272 8.90 14.34 15.44
C VAL A 272 8.83 13.36 14.27
N PHE A 273 9.21 13.81 13.06
CA PHE A 273 9.29 12.93 11.90
C PHE A 273 10.20 11.73 12.18
N PRO A 274 9.70 10.49 12.13
CA PRO A 274 10.54 9.32 12.31
C PRO A 274 11.54 9.20 11.15
N LYS A 275 12.81 9.36 11.43
CA LYS A 275 13.89 9.20 10.43
C LYS A 275 13.83 7.84 9.72
N ALA A 276 13.32 6.80 10.40
CA ALA A 276 13.16 5.46 9.86
C ALA A 276 12.15 5.36 8.70
N LEU A 277 11.20 6.30 8.58
CA LEU A 277 10.20 6.27 7.50
C LEU A 277 10.72 6.88 6.19
N GLY A 278 11.96 7.33 6.13
CA GLY A 278 12.53 7.94 4.93
C GLY A 278 11.91 9.28 4.55
N LEU A 279 11.11 9.88 5.42
CA LEU A 279 10.62 11.24 5.28
C LEU A 279 11.79 12.19 5.57
N LEU A 280 12.13 13.01 4.59
CA LEU A 280 13.12 14.07 4.81
C LEU A 280 12.47 15.15 5.65
N PRO A 281 13.18 15.66 6.70
CA PRO A 281 12.75 16.90 7.32
C PRO A 281 12.73 17.98 6.26
N THR A 282 11.63 18.71 6.18
CA THR A 282 11.54 19.87 5.31
C THR A 282 12.28 21.02 5.98
N ASN A 283 13.32 21.49 5.34
CA ASN A 283 13.93 22.76 5.69
C ASN A 283 13.04 23.91 5.24
#